data_9c22c3f59419e16f604f6424490ef562
#
_entry.id   9c22c3f59419e16f604f6424490ef562
#
_cell.length_a   1.000
_cell.length_b   1.000
_cell.length_c   1.000
_cell.angle_alpha   90.00
_cell.angle_beta   90.00
_cell.angle_gamma   90.00
#
_symmetry.space_group_name_H-M   'P 1'
#
loop_
_entity.id
_entity.type
_entity.pdbx_description
1 polymer ?
#
loop_
_entity_poly.entity_id
_entity_poly.type
_entity_poly.pdbx_seq_one_letter_code
_entity_poly.pdbx_strand_id
1 'polypeptide(L)'
;VGNFLSTRLFRVGETQVTVSSLLIAAAIIAASLLLSRLVRNLVADRLLGRTRLTAGTRYAIGRVLGYVILFLGVLVALQPLGVNAATLAVFGGALGIGLGFGLQDIVKNFVAGLVILIERPIQVGDSIEVGEVVGEVTEIRGRATVVRTNDDISLIVPNSKFISDTVVNRSFRQPRVRYRIPVTVASGNDPAHVEAALLEAASRSENVLTDPEPKVWFEGFGEAGLRFELLCWTSRLLHSAGAFRSEINRLVYSALTARGIALPTPQLDVRLPEGAPRASARPGSVYDSR
;
A
#
# COMPACT_ATOMS: atom_id res chain seq x y z
N VAL A 1 2.20 -59.43 -38.21
CA VAL A 1 1.97 -58.17 -37.43
C VAL A 1 3.07 -57.94 -36.41
N GLY A 2 3.62 -58.99 -35.76
CA GLY A 2 4.66 -58.86 -34.73
C GLY A 2 6.01 -58.27 -35.23
N ASN A 3 6.44 -58.56 -36.44
CA ASN A 3 7.69 -58.10 -37.01
C ASN A 3 7.70 -56.60 -37.41
N PHE A 4 6.52 -56.02 -37.73
CA PHE A 4 6.44 -54.61 -38.10
C PHE A 4 6.57 -53.69 -36.90
N LEU A 5 6.08 -54.07 -35.74
CA LEU A 5 6.14 -53.29 -34.50
C LEU A 5 7.55 -53.23 -33.92
N SER A 6 8.38 -54.23 -34.20
CA SER A 6 9.80 -54.27 -33.78
C SER A 6 10.78 -53.69 -34.81
N THR A 7 10.26 -53.10 -35.91
CA THR A 7 11.10 -52.45 -36.92
C THR A 7 11.86 -51.30 -36.30
N ARG A 8 13.19 -51.34 -36.38
CA ARG A 8 14.10 -50.30 -35.88
C ARG A 8 14.12 -49.13 -36.87
N LEU A 9 13.80 -47.92 -36.43
CA LEU A 9 13.78 -46.73 -37.28
C LEU A 9 15.12 -45.97 -37.20
N PHE A 10 15.52 -45.64 -35.98
CA PHE A 10 16.77 -44.94 -35.70
C PHE A 10 17.17 -45.18 -34.26
N ARG A 11 18.39 -44.72 -33.88
CA ARG A 11 18.94 -44.87 -32.55
C ARG A 11 19.12 -43.50 -31.89
N VAL A 12 18.62 -43.35 -30.66
CA VAL A 12 18.82 -42.17 -29.83
C VAL A 12 19.58 -42.57 -28.57
N GLY A 13 20.84 -42.20 -28.47
CA GLY A 13 21.71 -42.64 -27.39
C GLY A 13 21.89 -44.19 -27.40
N GLU A 14 21.60 -44.84 -26.29
CA GLU A 14 21.64 -46.29 -26.14
C GLU A 14 20.32 -47.01 -26.53
N THR A 15 19.25 -46.25 -26.71
CA THR A 15 17.90 -46.79 -26.97
C THR A 15 17.59 -46.81 -28.47
N GLN A 16 17.03 -47.94 -28.94
CA GLN A 16 16.56 -48.08 -30.31
C GLN A 16 15.11 -47.66 -30.40
N VAL A 17 14.83 -46.60 -31.16
CA VAL A 17 13.47 -46.16 -31.43
C VAL A 17 12.80 -47.12 -32.41
N THR A 18 11.75 -47.72 -31.97
CA THR A 18 10.93 -48.70 -32.74
C THR A 18 9.56 -48.10 -33.06
N VAL A 19 8.85 -48.72 -33.99
CA VAL A 19 7.46 -48.33 -34.29
C VAL A 19 6.57 -48.43 -33.04
N SER A 20 6.83 -49.42 -32.18
CA SER A 20 6.08 -49.55 -30.91
C SER A 20 6.34 -48.40 -29.94
N SER A 21 7.59 -47.91 -29.84
CA SER A 21 7.89 -46.76 -28.97
C SER A 21 7.24 -45.46 -29.44
N LEU A 22 7.12 -45.25 -30.75
CA LEU A 22 6.37 -44.14 -31.34
C LEU A 22 4.88 -44.23 -31.04
N LEU A 23 4.30 -45.43 -31.18
CA LEU A 23 2.89 -45.66 -30.86
C LEU A 23 2.58 -45.42 -29.38
N ILE A 24 3.48 -45.87 -28.48
CA ILE A 24 3.35 -45.62 -27.03
C ILE A 24 3.44 -44.12 -26.74
N ALA A 25 4.41 -43.41 -27.31
CA ALA A 25 4.54 -41.98 -27.15
C ALA A 25 3.29 -41.22 -27.65
N ALA A 26 2.77 -41.59 -28.83
CA ALA A 26 1.56 -41.03 -29.38
C ALA A 26 0.32 -41.33 -28.49
N ALA A 27 0.23 -42.54 -27.93
CA ALA A 27 -0.82 -42.91 -27.00
C ALA A 27 -0.77 -42.09 -25.69
N ILE A 28 0.44 -41.85 -25.14
CA ILE A 28 0.63 -41.00 -23.96
C ILE A 28 0.21 -39.57 -24.26
N ILE A 29 0.58 -39.02 -25.40
CA ILE A 29 0.19 -37.65 -25.79
C ILE A 29 -1.34 -37.57 -25.97
N ALA A 30 -1.95 -38.54 -26.63
CA ALA A 30 -3.40 -38.61 -26.81
C ALA A 30 -4.13 -38.72 -25.47
N ALA A 31 -3.64 -39.57 -24.56
CA ALA A 31 -4.18 -39.69 -23.21
C ALA A 31 -4.04 -38.38 -22.42
N SER A 32 -2.90 -37.68 -22.54
CA SER A 32 -2.66 -36.39 -21.89
C SER A 32 -3.58 -35.30 -22.44
N LEU A 33 -3.85 -35.29 -23.74
CA LEU A 33 -4.83 -34.40 -24.38
C LEU A 33 -6.25 -34.64 -23.87
N LEU A 34 -6.64 -35.91 -23.78
CA LEU A 34 -7.94 -36.30 -23.24
C LEU A 34 -8.08 -35.93 -21.77
N LEU A 35 -7.05 -36.21 -20.96
CA LEU A 35 -6.99 -35.83 -19.55
C LEU A 35 -7.05 -34.33 -19.36
N SER A 36 -6.28 -33.58 -20.16
CA SER A 36 -6.29 -32.10 -20.17
C SER A 36 -7.70 -31.56 -20.44
N ARG A 37 -8.41 -32.10 -21.44
CA ARG A 37 -9.80 -31.73 -21.76
C ARG A 37 -10.75 -32.09 -20.62
N LEU A 38 -10.62 -33.28 -20.05
CA LEU A 38 -11.46 -33.74 -18.95
C LEU A 38 -11.29 -32.86 -17.70
N VAL A 39 -10.04 -32.62 -17.29
CA VAL A 39 -9.73 -31.80 -16.12
C VAL A 39 -10.20 -30.38 -16.34
N ARG A 40 -9.96 -29.79 -17.51
CA ARG A 40 -10.44 -28.46 -17.85
C ARG A 40 -11.97 -28.33 -17.68
N ASN A 41 -12.73 -29.29 -18.24
CA ASN A 41 -14.19 -29.27 -18.15
C ASN A 41 -14.67 -29.52 -16.70
N LEU A 42 -14.05 -30.48 -15.99
CA LEU A 42 -14.38 -30.74 -14.58
C LEU A 42 -14.11 -29.54 -13.70
N VAL A 43 -12.96 -28.90 -13.87
CA VAL A 43 -12.58 -27.71 -13.07
C VAL A 43 -13.45 -26.52 -13.42
N ALA A 44 -13.62 -26.20 -14.73
CA ALA A 44 -14.39 -25.04 -15.14
C ALA A 44 -15.89 -25.16 -14.79
N ASP A 45 -16.50 -26.34 -15.01
CA ASP A 45 -17.94 -26.48 -14.92
C ASP A 45 -18.39 -26.97 -13.54
N ARG A 46 -17.69 -27.95 -12.94
CA ARG A 46 -18.13 -28.54 -11.66
C ARG A 46 -17.51 -27.90 -10.42
N LEU A 47 -16.20 -27.71 -10.39
CA LEU A 47 -15.53 -27.19 -9.19
C LEU A 47 -15.67 -25.68 -9.07
N LEU A 48 -15.40 -24.94 -10.16
CA LEU A 48 -15.44 -23.48 -10.16
C LEU A 48 -16.82 -22.94 -10.57
N GLY A 49 -17.72 -23.76 -11.12
CA GLY A 49 -19.06 -23.35 -11.50
C GLY A 49 -19.93 -22.87 -10.33
N ARG A 50 -19.63 -23.35 -9.11
CA ARG A 50 -20.32 -22.98 -7.86
C ARG A 50 -19.68 -21.78 -7.15
N THR A 51 -18.57 -21.25 -7.67
CA THR A 51 -17.86 -20.10 -7.07
C THR A 51 -18.31 -18.78 -7.70
N ARG A 52 -18.10 -17.67 -6.99
CA ARG A 52 -18.38 -16.30 -7.51
C ARG A 52 -17.34 -15.81 -8.53
N LEU A 53 -16.50 -16.70 -9.05
CA LEU A 53 -15.48 -16.34 -10.04
C LEU A 53 -16.12 -15.99 -11.40
N THR A 54 -15.55 -14.99 -12.08
CA THR A 54 -15.99 -14.61 -13.42
C THR A 54 -15.74 -15.75 -14.43
N ALA A 55 -16.52 -15.81 -15.50
CA ALA A 55 -16.35 -16.82 -16.54
C ALA A 55 -14.93 -16.81 -17.14
N GLY A 56 -14.33 -15.60 -17.30
CA GLY A 56 -12.95 -15.44 -17.78
C GLY A 56 -11.92 -16.07 -16.85
N THR A 57 -12.05 -15.88 -15.54
CA THR A 57 -11.12 -16.45 -14.54
C THR A 57 -11.22 -17.98 -14.51
N ARG A 58 -12.42 -18.54 -14.55
CA ARG A 58 -12.63 -19.99 -14.63
C ARG A 58 -11.98 -20.60 -15.87
N TYR A 59 -12.19 -19.96 -17.02
CA TYR A 59 -11.58 -20.38 -18.27
C TYR A 59 -10.04 -20.32 -18.22
N ALA A 60 -9.47 -19.24 -17.68
CA ALA A 60 -8.02 -19.09 -17.55
C ALA A 60 -7.40 -20.16 -16.66
N ILE A 61 -7.99 -20.45 -15.49
CA ILE A 61 -7.51 -21.51 -14.59
C ILE A 61 -7.55 -22.87 -15.28
N GLY A 62 -8.67 -23.21 -15.94
CA GLY A 62 -8.79 -24.46 -16.67
C GLY A 62 -7.76 -24.61 -17.81
N ARG A 63 -7.45 -23.49 -18.52
CA ARG A 63 -6.42 -23.47 -19.57
C ARG A 63 -5.03 -23.73 -19.01
N VAL A 64 -4.66 -23.04 -17.92
CA VAL A 64 -3.34 -23.21 -17.29
C VAL A 64 -3.15 -24.64 -16.80
N LEU A 65 -4.13 -25.21 -16.11
CA LEU A 65 -4.11 -26.63 -15.71
C LEU A 65 -3.98 -27.57 -16.90
N GLY A 66 -4.71 -27.30 -17.97
CA GLY A 66 -4.62 -28.08 -19.20
C GLY A 66 -3.21 -28.03 -19.84
N TYR A 67 -2.55 -26.87 -19.83
CA TYR A 67 -1.18 -26.74 -20.33
C TYR A 67 -0.16 -27.48 -19.45
N VAL A 68 -0.33 -27.44 -18.13
CA VAL A 68 0.54 -28.17 -17.20
C VAL A 68 0.42 -29.68 -17.44
N ILE A 69 -0.81 -30.20 -17.56
CA ILE A 69 -1.04 -31.64 -17.85
C ILE A 69 -0.41 -32.03 -19.18
N LEU A 70 -0.62 -31.23 -20.23
CA LEU A 70 -0.05 -31.49 -21.53
C LEU A 70 1.48 -31.48 -21.52
N PHE A 71 2.06 -30.50 -20.85
CA PHE A 71 3.50 -30.37 -20.69
C PHE A 71 4.10 -31.60 -19.99
N LEU A 72 3.53 -32.03 -18.86
CA LEU A 72 3.95 -33.22 -18.14
C LEU A 72 3.75 -34.49 -19.01
N GLY A 73 2.65 -34.57 -19.74
CA GLY A 73 2.39 -35.67 -20.67
C GLY A 73 3.43 -35.75 -21.79
N VAL A 74 3.86 -34.63 -22.35
CA VAL A 74 4.95 -34.59 -23.34
C VAL A 74 6.26 -35.07 -22.75
N LEU A 75 6.61 -34.63 -21.53
CA LEU A 75 7.83 -35.12 -20.86
C LEU A 75 7.81 -36.63 -20.65
N VAL A 76 6.69 -37.18 -20.23
CA VAL A 76 6.54 -38.64 -20.07
C VAL A 76 6.60 -39.38 -21.42
N ALA A 77 6.03 -38.78 -22.48
CA ALA A 77 6.05 -39.36 -23.82
C ALA A 77 7.45 -39.43 -24.45
N LEU A 78 8.42 -38.65 -23.94
CA LEU A 78 9.81 -38.73 -24.40
C LEU A 78 10.57 -39.96 -23.88
N GLN A 79 10.13 -40.60 -22.80
CA GLN A 79 10.81 -41.78 -22.22
C GLN A 79 10.82 -42.99 -23.16
N PRO A 80 9.71 -43.41 -23.77
CA PRO A 80 9.73 -44.51 -24.74
C PRO A 80 10.59 -44.25 -25.98
N LEU A 81 10.90 -42.96 -26.26
CA LEU A 81 11.74 -42.53 -27.37
C LEU A 81 13.23 -42.54 -27.01
N GLY A 82 13.61 -43.01 -25.80
CA GLY A 82 14.98 -43.15 -25.38
C GLY A 82 15.55 -41.95 -24.60
N VAL A 83 14.72 -40.99 -24.26
CA VAL A 83 15.15 -39.89 -23.40
C VAL A 83 15.21 -40.39 -21.96
N ASN A 84 16.41 -40.32 -21.35
CA ASN A 84 16.62 -40.79 -19.98
C ASN A 84 15.84 -39.94 -18.99
N ALA A 85 15.22 -40.56 -18.00
CA ALA A 85 14.49 -39.89 -16.92
C ALA A 85 15.38 -38.88 -16.16
N ALA A 86 16.67 -39.19 -15.99
CA ALA A 86 17.63 -38.27 -15.37
C ALA A 86 17.79 -36.97 -16.20
N THR A 87 17.87 -37.07 -17.52
CA THR A 87 17.91 -35.91 -18.42
C THR A 87 16.65 -35.07 -18.28
N LEU A 88 15.47 -35.70 -18.27
CA LEU A 88 14.19 -35.00 -18.08
C LEU A 88 14.11 -34.33 -16.71
N ALA A 89 14.65 -34.97 -15.67
CA ALA A 89 14.70 -34.37 -14.33
C ALA A 89 15.57 -33.12 -14.27
N VAL A 90 16.75 -33.14 -14.95
CA VAL A 90 17.61 -31.97 -15.05
C VAL A 90 16.94 -30.82 -15.79
N PHE A 91 16.35 -31.09 -16.96
CA PHE A 91 15.60 -30.06 -17.71
C PHE A 91 14.37 -29.56 -16.94
N GLY A 92 13.59 -30.44 -16.33
CA GLY A 92 12.45 -30.09 -15.52
C GLY A 92 12.85 -29.27 -14.30
N GLY A 93 13.98 -29.59 -13.66
CA GLY A 93 14.54 -28.84 -12.56
C GLY A 93 14.97 -27.42 -12.98
N ALA A 94 15.70 -27.31 -14.11
CA ALA A 94 16.10 -25.99 -14.64
C ALA A 94 14.89 -25.10 -14.99
N LEU A 95 13.89 -25.69 -15.67
CA LEU A 95 12.62 -25.00 -15.96
C LEU A 95 11.87 -24.64 -14.69
N GLY A 96 11.83 -25.53 -13.70
CA GLY A 96 11.20 -25.28 -12.39
C GLY A 96 11.83 -24.10 -11.66
N ILE A 97 13.17 -24.01 -11.66
CA ILE A 97 13.91 -22.86 -11.09
C ILE A 97 13.53 -21.58 -11.86
N GLY A 98 13.59 -21.59 -13.18
CA GLY A 98 13.21 -20.43 -14.01
C GLY A 98 11.78 -19.94 -13.75
N LEU A 99 10.82 -20.88 -13.72
CA LEU A 99 9.42 -20.58 -13.39
C LEU A 99 9.28 -20.09 -11.95
N GLY A 100 10.02 -20.67 -11.00
CA GLY A 100 10.05 -20.26 -9.61
C GLY A 100 10.47 -18.79 -9.45
N PHE A 101 11.55 -18.37 -10.12
CA PHE A 101 11.96 -16.96 -10.15
C PHE A 101 10.93 -16.08 -10.85
N GLY A 102 10.32 -16.54 -11.94
CA GLY A 102 9.26 -15.77 -12.63
C GLY A 102 7.98 -15.59 -11.82
N LEU A 103 7.66 -16.50 -10.90
CA LEU A 103 6.48 -16.45 -10.04
C LEU A 103 6.77 -15.92 -8.62
N GLN A 104 8.03 -15.64 -8.29
CA GLN A 104 8.48 -15.28 -6.95
C GLN A 104 7.65 -14.15 -6.33
N ASP A 105 7.45 -13.07 -7.08
CA ASP A 105 6.71 -11.91 -6.59
C ASP A 105 5.22 -12.23 -6.35
N ILE A 106 4.63 -13.07 -7.19
CA ILE A 106 3.23 -13.47 -7.02
C ILE A 106 3.08 -14.28 -5.73
N VAL A 107 3.97 -15.26 -5.52
CA VAL A 107 3.97 -16.11 -4.32
C VAL A 107 4.25 -15.27 -3.06
N LYS A 108 5.26 -14.38 -3.11
CA LYS A 108 5.60 -13.47 -2.02
C LYS A 108 4.39 -12.62 -1.59
N ASN A 109 3.70 -12.02 -2.55
CA ASN A 109 2.53 -11.19 -2.27
C ASN A 109 1.32 -12.00 -1.79
N PHE A 110 1.13 -13.21 -2.30
CA PHE A 110 0.06 -14.09 -1.84
C PHE A 110 0.29 -14.56 -0.40
N VAL A 111 1.50 -15.01 -0.07
CA VAL A 111 1.87 -15.39 1.30
C VAL A 111 1.74 -14.21 2.25
N ALA A 112 2.21 -13.01 1.85
CA ALA A 112 2.02 -11.79 2.63
C ALA A 112 0.53 -11.48 2.88
N GLY A 113 -0.33 -11.68 1.88
CA GLY A 113 -1.78 -11.53 2.05
C GLY A 113 -2.37 -12.50 3.07
N LEU A 114 -1.92 -13.77 3.10
CA LEU A 114 -2.32 -14.73 4.12
C LEU A 114 -1.86 -14.31 5.51
N VAL A 115 -0.62 -13.83 5.66
CA VAL A 115 -0.09 -13.33 6.92
C VAL A 115 -0.92 -12.15 7.43
N ILE A 116 -1.25 -11.18 6.55
CA ILE A 116 -2.11 -10.05 6.91
C ILE A 116 -3.47 -10.52 7.44
N LEU A 117 -4.09 -11.50 6.80
CA LEU A 117 -5.41 -12.03 7.21
C LEU A 117 -5.36 -12.79 8.53
N ILE A 118 -4.24 -13.48 8.82
CA ILE A 118 -4.07 -14.29 10.04
C ILE A 118 -3.64 -13.41 11.22
N GLU A 119 -2.57 -12.62 11.05
CA GLU A 119 -1.99 -11.82 12.13
C GLU A 119 -2.67 -10.46 12.31
N ARG A 120 -3.33 -9.97 11.26
CA ARG A 120 -4.10 -8.72 11.24
C ARG A 120 -3.30 -7.49 11.71
N PRO A 121 -2.10 -7.24 11.18
CA PRO A 121 -1.36 -6.02 11.47
C PRO A 121 -2.09 -4.78 10.93
N ILE A 122 -2.89 -4.97 9.88
CA ILE A 122 -3.82 -3.99 9.29
C ILE A 122 -5.18 -4.66 9.06
N GLN A 123 -6.25 -3.87 9.13
CA GLN A 123 -7.64 -4.32 8.89
C GLN A 123 -8.34 -3.32 7.96
N VAL A 124 -9.44 -3.77 7.34
CA VAL A 124 -10.31 -2.87 6.57
C VAL A 124 -10.89 -1.80 7.51
N GLY A 125 -10.78 -0.54 7.11
CA GLY A 125 -11.13 0.63 7.91
C GLY A 125 -9.96 1.26 8.67
N ASP A 126 -8.78 0.64 8.69
CA ASP A 126 -7.60 1.24 9.33
C ASP A 126 -7.04 2.42 8.53
N SER A 127 -6.63 3.46 9.27
CA SER A 127 -5.83 4.57 8.75
C SER A 127 -4.36 4.21 8.85
N ILE A 128 -3.72 4.07 7.71
CA ILE A 128 -2.34 3.60 7.63
C ILE A 128 -1.45 4.54 6.82
N GLU A 129 -0.14 4.40 7.11
CA GLU A 129 0.92 5.01 6.32
C GLU A 129 1.99 3.94 6.07
N VAL A 130 2.31 3.69 4.79
CA VAL A 130 3.34 2.75 4.36
C VAL A 130 4.15 3.35 3.21
N GLY A 131 5.41 3.69 3.47
CA GLY A 131 6.21 4.50 2.56
C GLY A 131 5.54 5.85 2.28
N GLU A 132 5.26 6.15 1.02
CA GLU A 132 4.57 7.39 0.59
C GLU A 132 3.04 7.26 0.56
N VAL A 133 2.51 6.07 0.82
CA VAL A 133 1.06 5.80 0.77
C VAL A 133 0.44 6.11 2.11
N VAL A 134 -0.46 7.09 2.17
CA VAL A 134 -1.26 7.44 3.34
C VAL A 134 -2.74 7.35 2.98
N GLY A 135 -3.52 6.62 3.79
CA GLY A 135 -4.96 6.48 3.54
C GLY A 135 -5.65 5.42 4.39
N GLU A 136 -6.88 5.15 4.03
CA GLU A 136 -7.74 4.14 4.67
C GLU A 136 -7.68 2.82 3.88
N VAL A 137 -7.53 1.70 4.58
CA VAL A 137 -7.62 0.35 3.98
C VAL A 137 -9.07 0.06 3.64
N THR A 138 -9.39 -0.04 2.34
CA THR A 138 -10.76 -0.33 1.88
C THR A 138 -11.00 -1.80 1.58
N GLU A 139 -9.98 -2.52 1.11
CA GLU A 139 -10.09 -3.93 0.74
C GLU A 139 -8.73 -4.62 0.83
N ILE A 140 -8.70 -5.83 1.39
CA ILE A 140 -7.52 -6.72 1.42
C ILE A 140 -7.78 -7.88 0.46
N ARG A 141 -7.04 -7.93 -0.64
CA ARG A 141 -7.11 -8.98 -1.67
C ARG A 141 -5.98 -9.99 -1.53
N GLY A 142 -6.06 -11.07 -2.28
CA GLY A 142 -5.07 -12.16 -2.21
C GLY A 142 -3.61 -11.74 -2.43
N ARG A 143 -3.32 -10.76 -3.30
CA ARG A 143 -1.94 -10.29 -3.59
C ARG A 143 -1.70 -8.81 -3.36
N ALA A 144 -2.74 -8.03 -3.13
CA ALA A 144 -2.67 -6.58 -2.99
C ALA A 144 -3.77 -6.08 -2.08
N THR A 145 -3.50 -5.03 -1.35
CA THR A 145 -4.45 -4.29 -0.52
C THR A 145 -4.81 -2.97 -1.20
N VAL A 146 -6.07 -2.59 -1.16
CA VAL A 146 -6.54 -1.31 -1.71
C VAL A 146 -6.59 -0.30 -0.58
N VAL A 147 -5.88 0.80 -0.76
CA VAL A 147 -5.82 1.94 0.16
C VAL A 147 -6.41 3.15 -0.53
N ARG A 148 -7.39 3.80 0.09
CA ARG A 148 -8.00 5.02 -0.41
C ARG A 148 -7.40 6.23 0.29
N THR A 149 -6.83 7.15 -0.48
CA THR A 149 -6.25 8.39 0.05
C THR A 149 -7.34 9.37 0.47
N ASN A 150 -6.95 10.45 1.18
CA ASN A 150 -7.87 11.53 1.55
C ASN A 150 -8.43 12.30 0.33
N ASP A 151 -7.79 12.18 -0.83
CA ASP A 151 -8.24 12.76 -2.11
C ASP A 151 -9.14 11.80 -2.90
N ASP A 152 -9.64 10.72 -2.25
CA ASP A 152 -10.50 9.68 -2.83
C ASP A 152 -9.84 8.87 -3.96
N ILE A 153 -8.51 8.81 -3.98
CA ILE A 153 -7.74 8.02 -4.95
C ILE A 153 -7.49 6.62 -4.37
N SER A 154 -7.86 5.59 -5.13
CA SER A 154 -7.61 4.21 -4.74
C SER A 154 -6.23 3.75 -5.21
N LEU A 155 -5.35 3.47 -4.27
CA LEU A 155 -4.01 2.94 -4.51
C LEU A 155 -4.01 1.41 -4.30
N ILE A 156 -3.45 0.67 -5.25
CA ILE A 156 -3.31 -0.78 -5.16
C ILE A 156 -1.89 -1.10 -4.72
N VAL A 157 -1.74 -1.46 -3.45
CA VAL A 157 -0.45 -1.70 -2.81
C VAL A 157 -0.20 -3.20 -2.70
N PRO A 158 0.93 -3.73 -3.20
CA PRO A 158 1.30 -5.13 -3.04
C PRO A 158 1.36 -5.53 -1.56
N ASN A 159 0.80 -6.68 -1.20
CA ASN A 159 0.72 -7.14 0.19
C ASN A 159 2.10 -7.28 0.84
N SER A 160 3.13 -7.63 0.06
CA SER A 160 4.49 -7.76 0.57
C SER A 160 5.03 -6.47 1.20
N LYS A 161 4.59 -5.28 0.74
CA LYS A 161 4.99 -4.01 1.35
C LYS A 161 4.56 -3.88 2.80
N PHE A 162 3.39 -4.40 3.16
CA PHE A 162 2.89 -4.35 4.54
C PHE A 162 3.63 -5.30 5.50
N ILE A 163 4.41 -6.24 4.97
CA ILE A 163 5.21 -7.19 5.77
C ILE A 163 6.69 -6.81 5.79
N SER A 164 7.21 -6.23 4.68
CA SER A 164 8.63 -5.89 4.56
C SER A 164 8.97 -4.48 5.04
N ASP A 165 8.02 -3.56 4.95
CA ASP A 165 8.24 -2.14 5.25
C ASP A 165 7.65 -1.77 6.62
N THR A 166 8.08 -0.65 7.17
CA THR A 166 7.46 -0.11 8.39
C THR A 166 6.07 0.41 8.04
N VAL A 167 5.05 -0.10 8.74
CA VAL A 167 3.66 0.35 8.62
C VAL A 167 3.29 1.14 9.87
N VAL A 168 2.88 2.40 9.68
CA VAL A 168 2.29 3.20 10.76
C VAL A 168 0.78 3.00 10.69
N ASN A 169 0.21 2.25 11.65
CA ASN A 169 -1.23 2.08 11.79
C ASN A 169 -1.75 2.99 12.88
N ARG A 170 -2.52 4.03 12.49
CA ARG A 170 -3.06 5.06 13.40
C ARG A 170 -4.34 4.61 14.10
N SER A 171 -4.94 3.50 13.66
CA SER A 171 -6.20 2.94 14.20
C SER A 171 -5.99 1.67 15.01
N PHE A 172 -4.75 1.17 15.11
CA PHE A 172 -4.45 -0.13 15.73
C PHE A 172 -4.79 -0.14 17.22
N ARG A 173 -5.71 -1.01 17.62
CA ARG A 173 -6.17 -1.29 19.01
C ARG A 173 -6.81 -0.13 19.76
N GLN A 174 -6.27 1.08 19.69
CA GLN A 174 -6.82 2.28 20.33
C GLN A 174 -6.74 3.44 19.33
N PRO A 175 -7.84 3.79 18.69
CA PRO A 175 -7.85 4.83 17.66
C PRO A 175 -7.75 6.22 18.30
N ARG A 176 -6.55 6.58 18.81
CA ARG A 176 -6.23 7.89 19.36
C ARG A 176 -4.96 8.41 18.72
N VAL A 177 -5.03 9.59 18.13
CA VAL A 177 -3.88 10.26 17.51
C VAL A 177 -3.65 11.59 18.19
N ARG A 178 -2.39 11.89 18.49
CA ARG A 178 -1.96 13.20 18.98
C ARG A 178 -1.54 14.09 17.82
N TYR A 179 -2.22 15.20 17.66
CA TYR A 179 -1.81 16.25 16.74
C TYR A 179 -1.03 17.32 17.45
N ARG A 180 0.01 17.82 16.77
CA ARG A 180 0.83 18.95 17.17
C ARG A 180 0.41 20.14 16.33
N ILE A 181 0.06 21.23 17.02
CA ILE A 181 -0.42 22.47 16.39
C ILE A 181 0.52 23.58 16.80
N PRO A 182 1.43 23.99 15.91
CA PRO A 182 2.37 25.07 16.19
C PRO A 182 1.62 26.41 16.23
N VAL A 183 1.89 27.20 17.25
CA VAL A 183 1.32 28.53 17.44
C VAL A 183 2.45 29.50 17.75
N THR A 184 2.50 30.62 17.02
CA THR A 184 3.45 31.70 17.28
C THR A 184 2.69 32.95 17.67
N VAL A 185 3.13 33.63 18.72
CA VAL A 185 2.57 34.90 19.19
C VAL A 185 3.67 35.94 19.32
N ALA A 186 3.30 37.22 19.35
CA ALA A 186 4.30 38.31 19.48
C ALA A 186 5.09 38.20 20.79
N SER A 187 6.36 38.67 20.79
CA SER A 187 7.30 38.56 21.91
C SER A 187 6.89 39.32 23.17
N GLY A 188 5.96 40.27 23.10
CA GLY A 188 5.47 41.04 24.23
C GLY A 188 4.37 40.35 25.07
N ASN A 189 3.95 39.17 24.71
CA ASN A 189 2.89 38.44 25.44
C ASN A 189 3.47 37.66 26.62
N ASP A 190 2.69 37.53 27.70
CA ASP A 190 3.02 36.67 28.83
C ASP A 190 2.81 35.19 28.45
N PRO A 191 3.84 34.32 28.53
CA PRO A 191 3.73 32.93 28.21
C PRO A 191 2.62 32.18 28.95
N ALA A 192 2.43 32.47 30.25
CA ALA A 192 1.39 31.81 31.05
C ALA A 192 -0.02 32.19 30.57
N HIS A 193 -0.20 33.44 30.14
CA HIS A 193 -1.47 33.92 29.59
C HIS A 193 -1.79 33.29 28.24
N VAL A 194 -0.76 33.08 27.39
CA VAL A 194 -0.89 32.36 26.10
C VAL A 194 -1.25 30.89 26.32
N GLU A 195 -0.55 30.21 27.23
CA GLU A 195 -0.82 28.80 27.55
C GLU A 195 -2.28 28.58 27.98
N ALA A 196 -2.77 29.46 28.89
CA ALA A 196 -4.17 29.39 29.33
C ALA A 196 -5.17 29.60 28.17
N ALA A 197 -4.87 30.49 27.21
CA ALA A 197 -5.70 30.72 26.04
C ALA A 197 -5.73 29.53 25.11
N LEU A 198 -4.57 28.86 24.91
CA LEU A 198 -4.47 27.68 24.04
C LEU A 198 -5.20 26.46 24.64
N LEU A 199 -5.08 26.24 25.96
CA LEU A 199 -5.81 25.19 26.66
C LEU A 199 -7.34 25.42 26.62
N GLU A 200 -7.78 26.67 26.79
CA GLU A 200 -9.20 27.03 26.62
C GLU A 200 -9.67 26.77 25.20
N ALA A 201 -8.89 27.12 24.18
CA ALA A 201 -9.24 26.83 22.79
C ALA A 201 -9.42 25.33 22.55
N ALA A 202 -8.52 24.50 23.08
CA ALA A 202 -8.61 23.06 22.97
C ALA A 202 -9.86 22.49 23.66
N SER A 203 -10.22 23.00 24.85
CA SER A 203 -11.39 22.53 25.61
C SER A 203 -12.75 22.86 24.94
N ARG A 204 -12.79 23.83 24.03
CA ARG A 204 -13.99 24.19 23.27
C ARG A 204 -14.31 23.24 22.12
N SER A 205 -13.37 22.37 21.73
CA SER A 205 -13.59 21.42 20.65
C SER A 205 -14.13 20.09 21.18
N GLU A 206 -15.26 19.63 20.65
CA GLU A 206 -15.82 18.31 20.93
C GLU A 206 -14.98 17.16 20.38
N ASN A 207 -14.06 17.48 19.48
CA ASN A 207 -13.18 16.51 18.85
C ASN A 207 -11.86 16.29 19.61
N VAL A 208 -11.57 17.13 20.62
CA VAL A 208 -10.43 16.98 21.53
C VAL A 208 -10.81 16.11 22.71
N LEU A 209 -9.99 15.07 22.98
CA LEU A 209 -10.19 14.21 24.13
C LEU A 209 -9.83 14.94 25.44
N THR A 210 -10.59 14.64 26.50
CA THR A 210 -10.28 15.08 27.85
C THR A 210 -9.30 14.15 28.56
N ASP A 211 -9.20 12.89 28.09
CA ASP A 211 -8.20 11.91 28.53
C ASP A 211 -7.58 11.21 27.31
N PRO A 212 -6.31 11.39 27.02
CA PRO A 212 -5.35 12.29 27.67
C PRO A 212 -5.69 13.78 27.46
N GLU A 213 -5.44 14.59 28.50
CA GLU A 213 -5.66 16.04 28.47
C GLU A 213 -4.80 16.73 27.40
N PRO A 214 -5.30 17.81 26.76
CA PRO A 214 -4.48 18.66 25.92
C PRO A 214 -3.37 19.32 26.74
N LYS A 215 -2.20 19.51 26.10
CA LYS A 215 -1.02 20.13 26.73
C LYS A 215 -0.48 21.21 25.83
N VAL A 216 0.12 22.22 26.43
CA VAL A 216 0.86 23.26 25.72
C VAL A 216 2.33 23.16 26.09
N TRP A 217 3.19 23.21 25.09
CA TRP A 217 4.62 23.33 25.28
C TRP A 217 5.09 24.70 24.78
N PHE A 218 5.81 25.40 25.63
CA PHE A 218 6.57 26.56 25.21
C PHE A 218 7.88 26.09 24.61
N GLU A 219 8.00 26.16 23.28
CA GLU A 219 9.18 25.67 22.56
C GLU A 219 10.38 26.64 22.65
N GLY A 220 10.09 27.95 22.85
CA GLY A 220 11.12 28.96 22.95
C GLY A 220 10.84 30.19 22.08
N PHE A 221 11.93 30.88 21.76
CA PHE A 221 11.92 32.16 21.07
C PHE A 221 12.20 31.94 19.58
N GLY A 222 11.35 32.47 18.71
CA GLY A 222 11.51 32.47 17.26
C GLY A 222 11.81 33.87 16.73
N GLU A 223 12.15 33.97 15.46
CA GLU A 223 12.41 35.24 14.77
C GLU A 223 11.20 36.20 14.81
N ALA A 224 9.99 35.66 14.73
CA ALA A 224 8.76 36.43 14.71
C ALA A 224 8.07 36.56 16.08
N GLY A 225 8.53 35.84 17.12
CA GLY A 225 7.92 35.88 18.45
C GLY A 225 8.11 34.61 19.26
N LEU A 226 7.21 34.39 20.24
CA LEU A 226 7.20 33.21 21.11
C LEU A 226 6.53 32.02 20.42
N ARG A 227 7.19 30.89 20.43
CA ARG A 227 6.66 29.63 19.80
C ARG A 227 6.11 28.71 20.86
N PHE A 228 4.91 28.22 20.59
CA PHE A 228 4.21 27.22 21.38
C PHE A 228 3.79 26.06 20.51
N GLU A 229 3.65 24.90 21.11
CA GLU A 229 3.04 23.73 20.49
C GLU A 229 1.86 23.27 21.33
N LEU A 230 0.64 23.35 20.77
CA LEU A 230 -0.56 22.81 21.38
C LEU A 230 -0.73 21.34 20.97
N LEU A 231 -0.75 20.46 21.96
CA LEU A 231 -0.86 19.00 21.81
C LEU A 231 -2.29 18.57 22.11
N CYS A 232 -3.01 18.13 21.09
CA CYS A 232 -4.39 17.66 21.22
C CYS A 232 -4.51 16.22 20.78
N TRP A 233 -5.27 15.42 21.55
CA TRP A 233 -5.62 14.06 21.21
C TRP A 233 -7.01 14.01 20.61
N THR A 234 -7.23 13.19 19.56
CA THR A 234 -8.54 12.94 18.97
C THR A 234 -8.72 11.47 18.64
N SER A 235 -9.96 10.98 18.66
CA SER A 235 -10.35 9.66 18.19
C SER A 235 -11.35 9.73 17.03
N ARG A 236 -11.93 10.90 16.73
CA ARG A 236 -13.00 11.05 15.74
C ARG A 236 -12.50 11.45 14.36
N LEU A 237 -11.44 12.24 14.26
CA LEU A 237 -10.92 12.78 13.01
C LEU A 237 -9.57 12.16 12.60
N LEU A 238 -9.45 10.83 12.77
CA LEU A 238 -8.23 10.07 12.47
C LEU A 238 -7.85 10.15 10.98
N HIS A 239 -8.85 10.15 10.11
CA HIS A 239 -8.67 10.19 8.65
C HIS A 239 -8.64 11.62 8.08
N SER A 240 -8.89 12.64 8.91
CA SER A 240 -9.07 14.04 8.48
C SER A 240 -8.18 15.00 9.29
N ALA A 241 -6.87 14.78 9.28
CA ALA A 241 -5.88 15.61 9.97
C ALA A 241 -6.00 17.10 9.62
N GLY A 242 -6.29 17.42 8.35
CA GLY A 242 -6.49 18.78 7.87
C GLY A 242 -7.72 19.46 8.49
N ALA A 243 -8.84 18.73 8.54
CA ALA A 243 -10.08 19.25 9.14
C ALA A 243 -9.89 19.51 10.64
N PHE A 244 -9.27 18.58 11.37
CA PHE A 244 -8.98 18.77 12.80
C PHE A 244 -8.07 19.98 13.05
N ARG A 245 -6.94 20.08 12.31
CA ARG A 245 -6.05 21.24 12.44
C ARG A 245 -6.74 22.57 12.13
N SER A 246 -7.58 22.60 11.08
CA SER A 246 -8.35 23.79 10.70
C SER A 246 -9.33 24.20 11.79
N GLU A 247 -10.03 23.25 12.41
CA GLU A 247 -10.95 23.49 13.52
C GLU A 247 -10.21 24.11 14.71
N ILE A 248 -9.12 23.45 15.17
CA ILE A 248 -8.37 23.93 16.33
C ILE A 248 -7.72 25.27 16.05
N ASN A 249 -7.17 25.51 14.85
CA ASN A 249 -6.59 26.81 14.49
C ASN A 249 -7.61 27.95 14.56
N ARG A 250 -8.87 27.69 14.15
CA ARG A 250 -9.94 28.70 14.30
C ARG A 250 -10.25 28.98 15.77
N LEU A 251 -10.31 27.95 16.61
CA LEU A 251 -10.56 28.11 18.05
C LEU A 251 -9.39 28.84 18.73
N VAL A 252 -8.15 28.48 18.37
CA VAL A 252 -6.95 29.16 18.84
C VAL A 252 -6.98 30.64 18.45
N TYR A 253 -7.23 30.97 17.18
CA TYR A 253 -7.33 32.35 16.72
C TYR A 253 -8.39 33.14 17.52
N SER A 254 -9.57 32.58 17.71
CA SER A 254 -10.64 33.18 18.47
C SER A 254 -10.26 33.44 19.95
N ALA A 255 -9.61 32.45 20.60
CA ALA A 255 -9.19 32.58 21.99
C ALA A 255 -8.08 33.62 22.18
N LEU A 256 -7.08 33.65 21.29
CA LEU A 256 -6.01 34.62 21.29
C LEU A 256 -6.56 36.06 21.13
N THR A 257 -7.45 36.25 20.14
CA THR A 257 -8.09 37.56 19.87
C THR A 257 -8.95 38.03 21.04
N ALA A 258 -9.75 37.14 21.64
CA ALA A 258 -10.62 37.45 22.77
C ALA A 258 -9.81 37.93 24.02
N ARG A 259 -8.59 37.42 24.17
CA ARG A 259 -7.69 37.77 25.28
C ARG A 259 -6.71 38.89 24.95
N GLY A 260 -6.80 39.52 23.77
CA GLY A 260 -5.91 40.58 23.34
C GLY A 260 -4.46 40.15 23.12
N ILE A 261 -4.21 38.83 22.91
CA ILE A 261 -2.89 38.29 22.64
C ILE A 261 -2.51 38.65 21.20
N ALA A 262 -1.45 39.45 21.05
CA ALA A 262 -1.00 39.93 19.75
C ALA A 262 -0.35 38.81 18.95
N LEU A 263 -0.75 38.66 17.66
CA LEU A 263 -0.11 37.79 16.69
C LEU A 263 1.22 38.41 16.21
N PRO A 264 2.17 37.57 15.75
CA PRO A 264 3.47 38.08 15.34
C PRO A 264 3.34 38.91 14.05
N THR A 265 3.99 40.07 14.06
CA THR A 265 4.19 40.88 12.86
C THR A 265 5.69 40.85 12.51
N PRO A 266 6.06 40.64 11.24
CA PRO A 266 7.45 40.73 10.83
C PRO A 266 8.02 42.12 11.19
N GLN A 267 9.08 42.15 11.98
CA GLN A 267 9.79 43.39 12.29
C GLN A 267 11.08 43.43 11.49
N LEU A 268 11.30 44.52 10.75
CA LEU A 268 12.53 44.75 9.99
C LEU A 268 13.26 45.96 10.62
N ASP A 269 14.42 45.72 11.19
CA ASP A 269 15.31 46.78 11.66
C ASP A 269 16.12 47.34 10.48
N VAL A 270 15.70 48.46 9.94
CA VAL A 270 16.38 49.10 8.79
C VAL A 270 17.40 50.12 9.30
N ARG A 271 18.67 49.75 9.24
CA ARG A 271 19.79 50.69 9.52
C ARG A 271 20.14 51.46 8.28
N LEU A 272 19.78 52.75 8.22
CA LEU A 272 20.22 53.63 7.18
C LEU A 272 21.65 54.12 7.48
N PRO A 273 22.55 54.12 6.50
CA PRO A 273 23.87 54.72 6.68
C PRO A 273 23.75 56.19 6.98
N GLU A 274 24.63 56.72 7.85
CA GLU A 274 24.69 58.15 8.15
C GLU A 274 24.89 58.95 6.85
N GLY A 275 23.94 59.88 6.54
CA GLY A 275 23.94 60.65 5.30
C GLY A 275 22.96 60.24 4.23
N ALA A 276 22.18 59.19 4.41
CA ALA A 276 21.11 58.83 3.45
C ALA A 276 20.05 59.96 3.44
N PRO A 277 19.62 60.46 2.28
CA PRO A 277 18.58 61.49 2.20
C PRO A 277 17.29 60.94 2.80
N ARG A 278 16.77 61.59 3.87
CA ARG A 278 15.45 61.28 4.41
C ARG A 278 14.43 61.49 3.30
N ALA A 279 13.80 60.42 2.84
CA ALA A 279 12.68 60.56 1.94
C ALA A 279 11.63 61.47 2.62
N SER A 280 11.44 62.67 2.09
CA SER A 280 10.39 63.57 2.54
C SER A 280 9.05 62.81 2.37
N ALA A 281 8.37 62.59 3.50
CA ALA A 281 7.00 62.09 3.45
C ALA A 281 6.19 63.03 2.57
N ARG A 282 5.79 62.61 1.39
CA ARG A 282 4.76 63.32 0.61
C ARG A 282 3.46 63.21 1.41
N PRO A 283 2.87 64.31 1.88
CA PRO A 283 1.55 64.23 2.49
C PRO A 283 0.53 64.01 1.41
N GLY A 284 -0.23 62.93 1.54
CA GLY A 284 -1.57 62.82 0.98
C GLY A 284 -1.70 62.58 -0.54
N SER A 285 -1.92 61.34 -0.91
CA SER A 285 -2.96 61.07 -1.91
C SER A 285 -4.07 60.27 -1.21
N VAL A 286 -5.11 61.00 -0.83
CA VAL A 286 -6.42 60.47 -0.52
C VAL A 286 -6.89 59.74 -1.78
N TYR A 287 -7.01 58.44 -1.71
CA TYR A 287 -7.74 57.68 -2.72
C TYR A 287 -9.22 57.98 -2.51
N ASP A 288 -9.75 58.89 -3.35
CA ASP A 288 -11.15 59.14 -3.47
C ASP A 288 -11.82 57.97 -4.20
N SER A 289 -12.66 57.26 -3.47
CA SER A 289 -13.49 56.19 -3.98
C SER A 289 -14.66 56.74 -4.81
N ARG A 290 -14.67 56.47 -6.10
CA ARG A 290 -15.93 56.36 -6.87
C ARG A 290 -16.07 54.99 -7.49
#